data_a78f6fa1ec64594dd704eaf0ccf81137
#
_entry.id   a78f6fa1ec64594dd704eaf0ccf81137
#
_cell.length_a   1.000
_cell.length_b   1.000
_cell.length_c   1.000
_cell.angle_alpha   90.00
_cell.angle_beta   90.00
_cell.angle_gamma   90.00
#
_symmetry.space_group_name_H-M   'P 1'
#
loop_
_entity.id
_entity.type
_entity.pdbx_description
1 polymer ?
#
loop_
_entity_poly.entity_id
_entity_poly.type
_entity_poly.pdbx_seq_one_letter_code
_entity_poly.pdbx_strand_id
1 'polypeptide(L)'
;MAHHTCDYLIIGNSAAGVTAAEFLSAAAPDKSIIMVSHEPYRCYGRPLISYLLEGKTDREHLDYKSADFYEKRGIETLFGTEFEAVALDASAHEVKLAGGEEISYGKCLLATGSVPFIPPIAGMEGRTNVHTFITLDDALAAWDDVLAATERAHAEGRESRVVVIGGGLIGMKAAEALSHHADRIDVFDRGPRILPAVLDADGAAVVSRLVEPHGIFCHPSMSVDEMLGEGERVTHVRLTDGSDEACDMVIVAVGVRPASKLAVGAGAEQGRGLICGPDLQTSLPDVYAAGDVTQVTDTLDGSERPLALWPNAVRQGRIAAMHMAGVPGALPDEGSFAVNAVDFFDITLLTSGIINPPVDGDFDVRVEVEDDEYVKFVMRDGKLVGYVLLNRPDNAGMYTAMIEHEVPVASLAADTFDRIPLNIDFPQGVARMHRGYPSTLNELGWSKAEGEE
;
A
#
# COMPACT_ATOMS: atom_id res chain seq x y z
N MET A 1 36.15 2.64 -7.46
CA MET A 1 34.75 2.41 -7.14
C MET A 1 34.69 1.03 -6.51
N ALA A 2 33.92 0.83 -5.44
CA ALA A 2 33.78 -0.47 -4.83
C ALA A 2 32.94 -1.36 -5.76
N HIS A 3 33.29 -2.65 -5.80
CA HIS A 3 32.56 -3.66 -6.54
C HIS A 3 32.17 -4.78 -5.58
N HIS A 4 30.88 -5.04 -5.49
CA HIS A 4 30.31 -6.06 -4.63
C HIS A 4 29.87 -7.27 -5.46
N THR A 5 29.79 -8.43 -4.81
CA THR A 5 29.28 -9.64 -5.46
C THR A 5 28.39 -10.41 -4.48
N CYS A 6 27.23 -10.88 -4.95
CA CYS A 6 26.32 -11.69 -4.14
C CYS A 6 25.61 -12.76 -4.96
N ASP A 7 25.10 -13.78 -4.29
CA ASP A 7 24.22 -14.78 -4.91
C ASP A 7 22.82 -14.18 -5.16
N TYR A 8 22.31 -13.40 -4.20
CA TYR A 8 21.00 -12.75 -4.27
C TYR A 8 21.10 -11.26 -3.99
N LEU A 9 20.66 -10.46 -4.95
CA LEU A 9 20.48 -9.01 -4.80
C LEU A 9 19.01 -8.70 -4.60
N ILE A 10 18.67 -7.89 -3.59
CA ILE A 10 17.32 -7.39 -3.35
C ILE A 10 17.34 -5.87 -3.46
N ILE A 11 16.54 -5.31 -4.37
CA ILE A 11 16.41 -3.86 -4.57
C ILE A 11 15.08 -3.41 -3.96
N GLY A 12 15.14 -2.78 -2.80
CA GLY A 12 14.01 -2.31 -2.02
C GLY A 12 13.88 -2.98 -0.65
N ASN A 13 13.71 -2.15 0.38
CA ASN A 13 13.70 -2.54 1.79
C ASN A 13 12.33 -2.24 2.42
N SER A 14 11.26 -2.82 1.85
CA SER A 14 9.90 -2.78 2.41
C SER A 14 9.32 -4.21 2.47
N ALA A 15 8.01 -4.35 2.63
CA ALA A 15 7.32 -5.62 2.85
C ALA A 15 7.79 -6.78 1.97
N ALA A 16 7.85 -6.59 0.65
CA ALA A 16 8.27 -7.64 -0.28
C ALA A 16 9.76 -7.99 -0.12
N GLY A 17 10.63 -6.96 -0.06
CA GLY A 17 12.07 -7.15 0.03
C GLY A 17 12.52 -7.85 1.32
N VAL A 18 12.03 -7.38 2.49
CA VAL A 18 12.41 -8.01 3.78
C VAL A 18 11.83 -9.41 3.93
N THR A 19 10.63 -9.66 3.39
CA THR A 19 10.07 -11.01 3.39
C THR A 19 10.90 -11.92 2.51
N ALA A 20 11.28 -11.47 1.31
CA ALA A 20 12.14 -12.25 0.45
C ALA A 20 13.51 -12.54 1.10
N ALA A 21 14.13 -11.54 1.72
CA ALA A 21 15.39 -11.70 2.44
C ALA A 21 15.29 -12.73 3.57
N GLU A 22 14.20 -12.70 4.33
CA GLU A 22 13.93 -13.67 5.40
C GLU A 22 13.82 -15.11 4.87
N PHE A 23 13.07 -15.31 3.79
CA PHE A 23 12.89 -16.63 3.19
C PHE A 23 14.15 -17.11 2.47
N LEU A 24 14.89 -16.26 1.76
CA LEU A 24 16.15 -16.60 1.10
C LEU A 24 17.20 -17.02 2.11
N SER A 25 17.37 -16.27 3.21
CA SER A 25 18.35 -16.59 4.26
C SER A 25 18.06 -17.93 4.93
N ALA A 26 16.78 -18.34 5.02
CA ALA A 26 16.39 -19.63 5.55
C ALA A 26 16.49 -20.77 4.53
N ALA A 27 16.12 -20.51 3.26
CA ALA A 27 16.11 -21.51 2.20
C ALA A 27 17.50 -21.84 1.65
N ALA A 28 18.40 -20.85 1.68
CA ALA A 28 19.76 -20.96 1.13
C ALA A 28 20.78 -20.31 2.07
N PRO A 29 21.01 -20.88 3.28
CA PRO A 29 21.82 -20.25 4.33
C PRO A 29 23.31 -20.07 3.95
N ASP A 30 23.81 -20.82 2.96
CA ASP A 30 25.18 -20.71 2.47
C ASP A 30 25.35 -19.66 1.36
N LYS A 31 24.27 -18.95 0.99
CA LYS A 31 24.25 -17.97 -0.07
C LYS A 31 24.30 -16.55 0.47
N SER A 32 25.08 -15.69 -0.20
CA SER A 32 25.20 -14.28 0.15
C SER A 32 23.98 -13.47 -0.34
N ILE A 33 23.51 -12.55 0.51
CA ILE A 33 22.40 -11.66 0.20
C ILE A 33 22.86 -10.21 0.41
N ILE A 34 22.71 -9.37 -0.63
CA ILE A 34 22.85 -7.92 -0.51
C ILE A 34 21.48 -7.30 -0.70
N MET A 35 21.10 -6.39 0.19
CA MET A 35 19.89 -5.58 0.07
C MET A 35 20.25 -4.11 -0.07
N VAL A 36 19.71 -3.45 -1.12
CA VAL A 36 19.93 -2.03 -1.37
C VAL A 36 18.63 -1.24 -1.24
N SER A 37 18.72 0.00 -0.74
CA SER A 37 17.59 0.93 -0.63
C SER A 37 18.08 2.37 -0.68
N HIS A 38 17.32 3.24 -1.36
CA HIS A 38 17.60 4.69 -1.34
C HIS A 38 17.21 5.35 -0.01
N GLU A 39 16.25 4.77 0.73
CA GLU A 39 15.91 5.22 2.08
C GLU A 39 16.95 4.69 3.08
N PRO A 40 17.48 5.55 3.99
CA PRO A 40 18.54 5.15 4.93
C PRO A 40 18.02 4.38 6.15
N TYR A 41 16.76 4.00 6.14
CA TYR A 41 16.06 3.42 7.28
C TYR A 41 16.01 1.89 7.21
N ARG A 42 15.95 1.25 8.39
CA ARG A 42 15.48 -0.13 8.47
C ARG A 42 14.03 -0.21 7.97
N CYS A 43 13.60 -1.43 7.57
CA CYS A 43 12.22 -1.62 7.13
C CYS A 43 11.23 -1.19 8.21
N TYR A 44 10.37 -0.27 7.88
CA TYR A 44 9.31 0.24 8.74
C TYR A 44 7.93 -0.06 8.15
N GLY A 45 6.92 -0.03 9.02
CA GLY A 45 5.52 -0.17 8.61
C GLY A 45 5.06 1.09 7.87
N ARG A 46 5.21 1.13 6.56
CA ARG A 46 4.87 2.29 5.71
C ARG A 46 3.44 2.82 5.95
N PRO A 47 2.40 1.98 6.16
CA PRO A 47 1.07 2.47 6.52
C PRO A 47 1.01 3.20 7.87
N LEU A 48 2.00 3.04 8.74
CA LEU A 48 2.03 3.64 10.09
C LEU A 48 2.60 5.06 10.11
N ILE A 49 3.04 5.63 8.98
CA ILE A 49 3.58 7.00 8.94
C ILE A 49 2.53 8.05 9.36
N SER A 50 1.24 7.82 9.06
CA SER A 50 0.16 8.66 9.54
C SER A 50 0.04 8.60 11.06
N TYR A 51 0.12 7.41 11.66
CA TYR A 51 0.04 7.21 13.11
C TYR A 51 1.18 7.88 13.88
N LEU A 52 2.35 8.05 13.23
CA LEU A 52 3.44 8.83 13.81
C LEU A 52 3.04 10.30 13.99
N LEU A 53 2.41 10.91 13.00
CA LEU A 53 1.94 12.30 13.05
C LEU A 53 0.75 12.47 14.01
N GLU A 54 -0.09 11.46 14.13
CA GLU A 54 -1.21 11.41 15.08
C GLU A 54 -0.74 11.20 16.53
N GLY A 55 0.55 10.90 16.77
CA GLY A 55 1.07 10.55 18.09
C GLY A 55 0.60 9.19 18.62
N LYS A 56 0.01 8.35 17.78
CA LYS A 56 -0.41 6.98 18.11
C LYS A 56 0.77 6.00 18.20
N THR A 57 1.89 6.35 17.58
CA THR A 57 3.15 5.59 17.62
C THR A 57 4.33 6.56 17.63
N ASP A 58 5.53 6.04 17.84
CA ASP A 58 6.79 6.77 17.76
C ASP A 58 7.74 6.14 16.72
N ARG A 59 8.89 6.78 16.50
CA ARG A 59 9.87 6.33 15.51
C ARG A 59 10.41 4.93 15.78
N GLU A 60 10.56 4.54 17.05
CA GLU A 60 11.12 3.23 17.43
C GLU A 60 10.14 2.10 17.13
N HIS A 61 8.83 2.36 17.30
CA HIS A 61 7.77 1.37 17.06
C HIS A 61 7.29 1.32 15.59
N LEU A 62 7.86 2.12 14.69
CA LEU A 62 7.60 1.99 13.25
C LEU A 62 8.33 0.78 12.64
N ASP A 63 9.42 0.31 13.22
CA ASP A 63 10.23 -0.76 12.65
C ASP A 63 9.41 -2.06 12.50
N TYR A 64 9.33 -2.58 11.27
CA TYR A 64 8.58 -3.80 10.95
C TYR A 64 9.30 -5.07 11.38
N LYS A 65 10.63 -5.03 11.46
CA LYS A 65 11.48 -6.14 11.90
C LYS A 65 12.33 -5.71 13.09
N SER A 66 12.81 -6.68 13.87
CA SER A 66 13.73 -6.40 14.99
C SER A 66 15.01 -5.69 14.52
N ALA A 67 15.64 -4.94 15.42
CA ALA A 67 16.83 -4.14 15.11
C ALA A 67 18.00 -4.98 14.53
N ASP A 68 18.10 -6.24 14.96
CA ASP A 68 19.13 -7.20 14.59
C ASP A 68 18.72 -8.14 13.44
N PHE A 69 17.59 -7.83 12.75
CA PHE A 69 17.02 -8.67 11.70
C PHE A 69 18.01 -9.01 10.60
N TYR A 70 18.72 -8.03 10.07
CA TYR A 70 19.65 -8.18 8.95
C TYR A 70 20.92 -8.90 9.41
N GLU A 71 21.48 -8.49 10.53
CA GLU A 71 22.72 -9.06 11.09
C GLU A 71 22.56 -10.56 11.41
N LYS A 72 21.48 -10.93 12.12
CA LYS A 72 21.20 -12.33 12.46
C LYS A 72 21.05 -13.25 11.26
N ARG A 73 20.73 -12.70 10.08
CA ARG A 73 20.54 -13.44 8.84
C ARG A 73 21.71 -13.33 7.87
N GLY A 74 22.78 -12.62 8.25
CA GLY A 74 23.94 -12.41 7.39
C GLY A 74 23.61 -11.61 6.13
N ILE A 75 22.61 -10.71 6.20
CA ILE A 75 22.21 -9.85 5.07
C ILE A 75 23.08 -8.60 5.09
N GLU A 76 23.85 -8.38 4.04
CA GLU A 76 24.56 -7.13 3.83
C GLU A 76 23.57 -6.04 3.38
N THR A 77 23.60 -4.88 4.03
CA THR A 77 22.68 -3.77 3.75
C THR A 77 23.44 -2.55 3.25
N LEU A 78 23.01 -2.00 2.11
CA LEU A 78 23.49 -0.77 1.52
C LEU A 78 22.30 0.20 1.42
N PHE A 79 22.13 1.06 2.44
CA PHE A 79 20.98 1.92 2.61
C PHE A 79 21.40 3.40 2.61
N GLY A 80 20.72 4.21 1.82
CA GLY A 80 20.97 5.63 1.61
C GLY A 80 20.84 6.02 0.15
N THR A 81 20.80 7.31 -0.11
CA THR A 81 20.60 7.83 -1.48
C THR A 81 21.74 7.46 -2.43
N GLU A 82 22.97 7.30 -1.92
CA GLU A 82 24.12 6.83 -2.67
C GLU A 82 23.99 5.36 -3.13
N PHE A 83 23.15 4.57 -2.45
CA PHE A 83 22.88 3.16 -2.76
C PHE A 83 21.60 2.95 -3.57
N GLU A 84 20.99 4.01 -4.09
CA GLU A 84 19.89 3.88 -5.06
C GLU A 84 20.38 3.15 -6.32
N ALA A 85 19.65 2.09 -6.71
CA ALA A 85 19.94 1.37 -7.95
C ALA A 85 19.48 2.21 -9.16
N VAL A 86 20.42 2.67 -9.98
CA VAL A 86 20.16 3.60 -11.10
C VAL A 86 20.23 2.97 -12.47
N ALA A 87 20.92 1.82 -12.61
CA ALA A 87 20.95 1.05 -13.85
C ALA A 87 21.04 -0.45 -13.55
N LEU A 88 20.39 -1.25 -14.39
CA LEU A 88 20.38 -2.72 -14.36
C LEU A 88 20.81 -3.24 -15.73
N ASP A 89 21.83 -4.09 -15.77
CA ASP A 89 22.18 -4.90 -16.94
C ASP A 89 21.93 -6.39 -16.60
N ALA A 90 20.77 -6.87 -17.06
CA ALA A 90 20.38 -8.25 -16.78
C ALA A 90 21.24 -9.27 -17.57
N SER A 91 21.88 -8.88 -18.67
CA SER A 91 22.75 -9.77 -19.45
C SER A 91 24.13 -9.93 -18.81
N ALA A 92 24.63 -8.89 -18.16
CA ALA A 92 25.87 -8.91 -17.40
C ALA A 92 25.68 -9.36 -15.94
N HIS A 93 24.41 -9.44 -15.46
CA HIS A 93 24.07 -9.63 -14.06
C HIS A 93 24.70 -8.55 -13.16
N GLU A 94 24.55 -7.29 -13.56
CA GLU A 94 25.13 -6.14 -12.88
C GLU A 94 24.09 -5.04 -12.58
N VAL A 95 24.24 -4.41 -11.41
CA VAL A 95 23.48 -3.21 -11.01
C VAL A 95 24.47 -2.12 -10.65
N LYS A 96 24.19 -0.89 -11.14
CA LYS A 96 24.93 0.33 -10.78
C LYS A 96 24.16 1.13 -9.76
N LEU A 97 24.87 1.61 -8.75
CA LEU A 97 24.35 2.47 -7.70
C LEU A 97 24.65 3.94 -7.98
N ALA A 98 23.85 4.84 -7.41
CA ALA A 98 23.98 6.29 -7.60
C ALA A 98 25.37 6.83 -7.14
N GLY A 99 25.95 6.24 -6.08
CA GLY A 99 27.31 6.54 -5.59
C GLY A 99 28.43 6.08 -6.51
N GLY A 100 28.11 5.36 -7.60
CA GLY A 100 29.04 4.83 -8.58
C GLY A 100 29.60 3.45 -8.26
N GLU A 101 29.12 2.80 -7.21
CA GLU A 101 29.44 1.39 -6.92
C GLU A 101 28.67 0.46 -7.86
N GLU A 102 29.20 -0.76 -8.04
CA GLU A 102 28.59 -1.78 -8.88
C GLU A 102 28.42 -3.08 -8.10
N ILE A 103 27.33 -3.80 -8.37
CA ILE A 103 27.01 -5.07 -7.73
C ILE A 103 26.81 -6.13 -8.81
N SER A 104 27.62 -7.19 -8.81
CA SER A 104 27.36 -8.41 -9.59
C SER A 104 26.52 -9.38 -8.78
N TYR A 105 25.50 -9.97 -9.38
CA TYR A 105 24.54 -10.83 -8.70
C TYR A 105 24.32 -12.17 -9.42
N GLY A 106 23.92 -13.20 -8.69
CA GLY A 106 23.42 -14.45 -9.27
C GLY A 106 21.96 -14.30 -9.71
N LYS A 107 21.06 -13.84 -8.81
CA LYS A 107 19.66 -13.50 -9.09
C LYS A 107 19.29 -12.19 -8.42
N CYS A 108 18.42 -11.41 -9.05
CA CYS A 108 17.98 -10.11 -8.57
C CYS A 108 16.49 -10.09 -8.32
N LEU A 109 16.04 -9.52 -7.18
CA LEU A 109 14.66 -9.22 -6.86
C LEU A 109 14.42 -7.70 -6.92
N LEU A 110 13.51 -7.27 -7.76
CA LEU A 110 13.00 -5.91 -7.80
C LEU A 110 11.80 -5.80 -6.85
N ALA A 111 12.04 -5.25 -5.66
CA ALA A 111 11.04 -4.93 -4.65
C ALA A 111 10.92 -3.42 -4.46
N THR A 112 11.01 -2.68 -5.58
CA THR A 112 11.09 -1.22 -5.63
C THR A 112 9.78 -0.50 -5.29
N GLY A 113 8.67 -1.24 -5.20
CA GLY A 113 7.38 -0.71 -4.76
C GLY A 113 6.75 0.26 -5.75
N SER A 114 6.22 1.36 -5.23
CA SER A 114 5.54 2.40 -5.98
C SER A 114 6.06 3.79 -5.61
N VAL A 115 5.87 4.76 -6.52
CA VAL A 115 6.20 6.17 -6.34
C VAL A 115 4.95 7.03 -6.48
N PRO A 116 4.89 8.22 -5.83
CA PRO A 116 3.75 9.12 -6.00
C PRO A 116 3.57 9.51 -7.47
N PHE A 117 2.32 9.54 -7.91
CA PHE A 117 1.99 10.21 -9.15
C PHE A 117 1.81 11.70 -8.88
N ILE A 118 2.68 12.51 -9.47
CA ILE A 118 2.61 13.96 -9.40
C ILE A 118 2.06 14.47 -10.74
N PRO A 119 0.82 15.01 -10.77
CA PRO A 119 0.25 15.58 -11.98
C PRO A 119 0.95 16.91 -12.31
N PRO A 120 0.95 17.32 -13.58
CA PRO A 120 1.50 18.60 -14.00
C PRO A 120 0.54 19.74 -13.62
N ILE A 121 0.58 20.20 -12.36
CA ILE A 121 -0.21 21.33 -11.87
C ILE A 121 0.61 22.61 -12.09
N ALA A 122 -0.01 23.62 -12.72
CA ALA A 122 0.66 24.90 -12.96
C ALA A 122 1.10 25.54 -11.63
N GLY A 123 2.28 26.12 -11.59
CA GLY A 123 2.80 26.82 -10.42
C GLY A 123 3.28 25.93 -9.26
N MET A 124 3.33 24.61 -9.41
CA MET A 124 3.77 23.67 -8.37
C MET A 124 5.30 23.59 -8.25
N GLU A 125 6.02 23.72 -9.37
CA GLU A 125 7.47 23.52 -9.42
C GLU A 125 8.21 24.53 -8.53
N GLY A 126 9.16 24.06 -7.73
CA GLY A 126 9.97 24.87 -6.83
C GLY A 126 9.27 25.36 -5.56
N ARG A 127 8.07 24.85 -5.26
CA ARG A 127 7.36 25.17 -4.03
C ARG A 127 7.82 24.31 -2.86
N THR A 128 8.08 24.95 -1.72
CA THR A 128 8.61 24.27 -0.50
C THR A 128 7.55 23.76 0.43
N ASN A 129 6.29 24.21 0.30
CA ASN A 129 5.15 23.79 1.11
C ASN A 129 4.16 22.88 0.33
N VAL A 130 4.69 22.13 -0.62
CA VAL A 130 3.95 21.12 -1.38
C VAL A 130 4.62 19.76 -1.17
N HIS A 131 3.91 18.83 -0.60
CA HIS A 131 4.44 17.53 -0.18
C HIS A 131 3.65 16.38 -0.81
N THR A 132 4.29 15.21 -0.90
CA THR A 132 3.63 13.90 -1.04
C THR A 132 3.48 13.25 0.33
N PHE A 133 2.83 12.07 0.42
CA PHE A 133 2.63 11.38 1.69
C PHE A 133 2.76 9.86 1.51
N ILE A 134 3.98 9.38 1.20
CA ILE A 134 4.25 7.96 0.91
C ILE A 134 5.44 7.42 1.71
N THR A 135 6.48 8.22 1.89
CA THR A 135 7.68 7.84 2.63
C THR A 135 7.67 8.43 4.04
N LEU A 136 8.57 7.94 4.88
CA LEU A 136 8.78 8.52 6.20
C LEU A 136 9.29 9.96 6.09
N ASP A 137 10.18 10.23 5.13
CA ASP A 137 10.68 11.58 4.89
C ASP A 137 9.57 12.54 4.44
N ASP A 138 8.63 12.07 3.59
CA ASP A 138 7.44 12.85 3.22
C ASP A 138 6.63 13.23 4.47
N ALA A 139 6.37 12.26 5.34
CA ALA A 139 5.58 12.46 6.55
C ALA A 139 6.26 13.45 7.51
N LEU A 140 7.56 13.31 7.73
CA LEU A 140 8.33 14.21 8.60
C LEU A 140 8.39 15.64 8.04
N ALA A 141 8.61 15.79 6.72
CA ALA A 141 8.62 17.09 6.06
C ALA A 141 7.24 17.78 6.12
N ALA A 142 6.16 17.02 5.90
CA ALA A 142 4.80 17.53 6.03
C ALA A 142 4.48 17.93 7.48
N TRP A 143 4.96 17.16 8.48
CA TRP A 143 4.79 17.48 9.88
C TRP A 143 5.47 18.79 10.26
N ASP A 144 6.75 18.94 9.94
CA ASP A 144 7.49 20.17 10.23
C ASP A 144 6.84 21.40 9.58
N ASP A 145 6.38 21.27 8.33
CA ASP A 145 5.76 22.39 7.61
C ASP A 145 4.37 22.74 8.14
N VAL A 146 3.51 21.76 8.51
CA VAL A 146 2.19 22.04 9.07
C VAL A 146 2.28 22.75 10.42
N LEU A 147 3.23 22.36 11.29
CA LEU A 147 3.45 23.02 12.58
C LEU A 147 3.86 24.49 12.36
N ALA A 148 4.83 24.73 11.48
CA ALA A 148 5.30 26.07 11.15
C ALA A 148 4.20 26.91 10.44
N ALA A 149 3.38 26.29 9.61
CA ALA A 149 2.25 26.93 8.93
C ALA A 149 1.18 27.38 9.92
N THR A 150 0.83 26.51 10.87
CA THR A 150 -0.18 26.79 11.89
C THR A 150 0.29 27.87 12.85
N GLU A 151 1.56 27.85 13.28
CA GLU A 151 2.12 28.92 14.10
C GLU A 151 2.05 30.28 13.41
N ARG A 152 2.40 30.35 12.11
CA ARG A 152 2.29 31.58 11.31
C ARG A 152 0.85 32.07 11.19
N ALA A 153 -0.09 31.18 10.85
CA ALA A 153 -1.50 31.54 10.71
C ALA A 153 -2.07 32.10 12.01
N HIS A 154 -1.79 31.47 13.16
CA HIS A 154 -2.23 31.93 14.47
C HIS A 154 -1.61 33.27 14.87
N ALA A 155 -0.31 33.48 14.53
CA ALA A 155 0.33 34.79 14.75
C ALA A 155 -0.31 35.93 13.92
N GLU A 156 -0.89 35.58 12.76
CA GLU A 156 -1.68 36.49 11.91
C GLU A 156 -3.15 36.62 12.35
N GLY A 157 -3.61 35.87 13.35
CA GLY A 157 -4.98 35.87 13.86
C GLY A 157 -5.97 35.18 12.96
N ARG A 158 -5.55 34.20 12.19
CA ARG A 158 -6.40 33.41 11.26
C ARG A 158 -6.22 31.90 11.50
N GLU A 159 -7.15 31.11 10.97
CA GLU A 159 -7.04 29.67 10.90
C GLU A 159 -5.94 29.23 9.92
N SER A 160 -5.25 28.17 10.26
CA SER A 160 -4.36 27.46 9.35
C SER A 160 -5.17 26.56 8.41
N ARG A 161 -4.75 26.48 7.15
CA ARG A 161 -5.46 25.72 6.11
C ARG A 161 -4.52 24.83 5.32
N VAL A 162 -4.84 23.54 5.29
CA VAL A 162 -4.16 22.54 4.46
C VAL A 162 -5.07 22.11 3.32
N VAL A 163 -4.54 22.07 2.12
CA VAL A 163 -5.22 21.48 0.96
C VAL A 163 -4.64 20.11 0.68
N VAL A 164 -5.51 19.10 0.55
CA VAL A 164 -5.16 17.75 0.10
C VAL A 164 -5.76 17.53 -1.29
N ILE A 165 -4.91 17.24 -2.26
CA ILE A 165 -5.32 16.92 -3.63
C ILE A 165 -5.35 15.41 -3.77
N GLY A 166 -6.57 14.84 -3.89
CA GLY A 166 -6.85 13.42 -3.96
C GLY A 166 -7.47 12.86 -2.68
N GLY A 167 -8.73 12.46 -2.77
CA GLY A 167 -9.53 11.86 -1.68
C GLY A 167 -9.44 10.32 -1.62
N GLY A 168 -8.33 9.73 -2.11
CA GLY A 168 -8.05 8.30 -1.95
C GLY A 168 -7.57 7.94 -0.54
N LEU A 169 -7.22 6.65 -0.30
CA LEU A 169 -6.77 6.18 1.02
C LEU A 169 -5.58 6.99 1.56
N ILE A 170 -4.58 7.28 0.72
CA ILE A 170 -3.39 8.04 1.13
C ILE A 170 -3.77 9.48 1.50
N GLY A 171 -4.57 10.15 0.67
CA GLY A 171 -4.97 11.53 0.93
C GLY A 171 -5.85 11.66 2.18
N MET A 172 -6.78 10.75 2.40
CA MET A 172 -7.61 10.75 3.61
C MET A 172 -6.80 10.44 4.87
N LYS A 173 -5.81 9.53 4.81
CA LYS A 173 -4.89 9.27 5.94
C LYS A 173 -3.96 10.44 6.21
N ALA A 174 -3.50 11.15 5.17
CA ALA A 174 -2.76 12.39 5.35
C ALA A 174 -3.63 13.48 5.97
N ALA A 175 -4.88 13.64 5.51
CA ALA A 175 -5.83 14.58 6.08
C ALA A 175 -6.10 14.30 7.57
N GLU A 176 -6.36 13.03 7.93
CA GLU A 176 -6.52 12.64 9.33
C GLU A 176 -5.28 13.02 10.17
N ALA A 177 -4.09 12.59 9.73
CA ALA A 177 -2.86 12.83 10.47
C ALA A 177 -2.59 14.33 10.68
N LEU A 178 -2.84 15.16 9.65
CA LEU A 178 -2.60 16.59 9.69
C LEU A 178 -3.69 17.37 10.43
N SER A 179 -4.91 16.84 10.57
CA SER A 179 -6.00 17.48 11.31
C SER A 179 -5.73 17.64 12.82
N HIS A 180 -4.76 16.89 13.33
CA HIS A 180 -4.27 17.07 14.69
C HIS A 180 -3.39 18.33 14.88
N HIS A 181 -3.00 18.96 13.78
CA HIS A 181 -2.02 20.05 13.76
C HIS A 181 -2.50 21.29 13.01
N ALA A 182 -3.47 21.17 12.10
CA ALA A 182 -4.07 22.27 11.34
C ALA A 182 -5.52 22.50 11.77
N ASP A 183 -6.01 23.75 11.64
CA ASP A 183 -7.39 24.10 12.03
C ASP A 183 -8.40 23.63 10.98
N ARG A 184 -8.00 23.58 9.70
CA ARG A 184 -8.88 23.21 8.59
C ARG A 184 -8.11 22.45 7.51
N ILE A 185 -8.74 21.39 6.99
CA ILE A 185 -8.24 20.61 5.85
C ILE A 185 -9.34 20.48 4.80
N ASP A 186 -9.03 20.94 3.59
CA ASP A 186 -9.91 20.82 2.43
C ASP A 186 -9.36 19.73 1.49
N VAL A 187 -10.12 18.64 1.31
CA VAL A 187 -9.76 17.50 0.46
C VAL A 187 -10.50 17.62 -0.87
N PHE A 188 -9.77 17.90 -1.94
CA PHE A 188 -10.32 18.00 -3.30
C PHE A 188 -10.06 16.71 -4.08
N ASP A 189 -11.11 16.13 -4.66
CA ASP A 189 -11.00 14.97 -5.53
C ASP A 189 -11.76 15.20 -6.85
N ARG A 190 -11.07 14.90 -7.95
CA ARG A 190 -11.67 15.00 -9.29
C ARG A 190 -12.81 14.00 -9.51
N GLY A 191 -12.79 12.88 -8.80
CA GLY A 191 -13.82 11.87 -8.84
C GLY A 191 -15.09 12.30 -8.13
N PRO A 192 -16.21 11.62 -8.37
CA PRO A 192 -17.53 11.99 -7.82
C PRO A 192 -17.67 11.70 -6.32
N ARG A 193 -16.66 11.12 -5.66
CA ARG A 193 -16.63 10.80 -4.24
C ARG A 193 -15.22 10.58 -3.73
N ILE A 194 -15.04 10.68 -2.41
CA ILE A 194 -13.82 10.22 -1.74
C ILE A 194 -13.75 8.69 -1.67
N LEU A 195 -12.57 8.16 -1.42
CA LEU A 195 -12.29 6.72 -1.20
C LEU A 195 -12.87 5.79 -2.31
N PRO A 196 -12.78 6.16 -3.61
CA PRO A 196 -13.49 5.45 -4.68
C PRO A 196 -13.04 3.99 -4.85
N ALA A 197 -11.85 3.63 -4.37
CA ALA A 197 -11.30 2.27 -4.41
C ALA A 197 -11.93 1.34 -3.36
N VAL A 198 -12.50 1.90 -2.29
CA VAL A 198 -12.98 1.14 -1.11
C VAL A 198 -14.42 1.46 -0.72
N LEU A 199 -15.06 2.48 -1.32
CA LEU A 199 -16.45 2.85 -1.05
C LEU A 199 -17.22 3.13 -2.35
N ASP A 200 -18.53 2.99 -2.27
CA ASP A 200 -19.48 3.58 -3.23
C ASP A 200 -19.93 4.98 -2.78
N ALA A 201 -20.96 5.53 -3.44
CA ALA A 201 -21.42 6.87 -3.15
C ALA A 201 -22.01 7.02 -1.74
N ASP A 202 -22.78 6.02 -1.30
CA ASP A 202 -23.47 6.07 -0.01
C ASP A 202 -22.47 5.91 1.15
N GLY A 203 -21.58 4.94 1.08
CA GLY A 203 -20.51 4.76 2.06
C GLY A 203 -19.57 5.98 2.13
N ALA A 204 -19.22 6.57 0.98
CA ALA A 204 -18.40 7.78 0.94
C ALA A 204 -19.10 9.00 1.58
N ALA A 205 -20.43 9.13 1.42
CA ALA A 205 -21.21 10.19 2.05
C ALA A 205 -21.22 10.03 3.58
N VAL A 206 -21.30 8.80 4.11
CA VAL A 206 -21.21 8.53 5.54
C VAL A 206 -19.83 8.97 6.07
N VAL A 207 -18.73 8.53 5.44
CA VAL A 207 -17.37 8.90 5.88
C VAL A 207 -17.18 10.43 5.81
N SER A 208 -17.61 11.10 4.71
CA SER A 208 -17.48 12.56 4.58
C SER A 208 -18.14 13.31 5.74
N ARG A 209 -19.33 12.86 6.15
CA ARG A 209 -20.05 13.43 7.30
C ARG A 209 -19.32 13.19 8.62
N LEU A 210 -18.74 12.00 8.79
CA LEU A 210 -18.07 11.61 10.04
C LEU A 210 -16.72 12.30 10.25
N VAL A 211 -16.02 12.69 9.18
CA VAL A 211 -14.73 13.40 9.29
C VAL A 211 -14.86 14.92 9.41
N GLU A 212 -16.03 15.50 9.04
CA GLU A 212 -16.26 16.94 9.08
C GLU A 212 -16.08 17.57 10.49
N PRO A 213 -16.58 16.95 11.58
CA PRO A 213 -16.36 17.45 12.94
C PRO A 213 -14.87 17.52 13.36
N HIS A 214 -14.00 16.83 12.64
CA HIS A 214 -12.56 16.85 12.85
C HIS A 214 -11.83 17.89 11.96
N GLY A 215 -12.57 18.82 11.35
CA GLY A 215 -12.00 19.88 10.52
C GLY A 215 -11.62 19.44 9.10
N ILE A 216 -12.09 18.28 8.64
CA ILE A 216 -11.80 17.75 7.29
C ILE A 216 -13.05 17.92 6.41
N PHE A 217 -12.94 18.73 5.36
CA PHE A 217 -14.00 19.04 4.43
C PHE A 217 -13.71 18.39 3.07
N CYS A 218 -14.61 17.51 2.63
CA CYS A 218 -14.44 16.77 1.37
C CYS A 218 -15.18 17.45 0.23
N HIS A 219 -14.48 17.71 -0.88
CA HIS A 219 -14.97 18.38 -2.08
C HIS A 219 -14.84 17.45 -3.30
N PRO A 220 -15.74 16.46 -3.48
CA PRO A 220 -15.74 15.60 -4.65
C PRO A 220 -16.15 16.38 -5.91
N SER A 221 -15.74 15.86 -7.09
CA SER A 221 -15.94 16.49 -8.41
C SER A 221 -15.24 17.85 -8.55
N MET A 222 -14.23 18.12 -7.72
CA MET A 222 -13.44 19.34 -7.73
C MET A 222 -11.96 19.00 -7.75
N SER A 223 -11.15 19.77 -8.46
CA SER A 223 -9.70 19.56 -8.53
C SER A 223 -8.96 20.89 -8.53
N VAL A 224 -7.65 20.82 -8.26
CA VAL A 224 -6.74 21.97 -8.33
C VAL A 224 -6.11 22.02 -9.73
N ASP A 225 -6.25 23.16 -10.40
CA ASP A 225 -5.66 23.44 -11.71
C ASP A 225 -4.33 24.18 -11.61
N GLU A 226 -4.18 25.08 -10.62
CA GLU A 226 -3.02 25.94 -10.48
C GLU A 226 -2.70 26.20 -9.00
N MET A 227 -1.42 26.28 -8.67
CA MET A 227 -0.90 26.70 -7.37
C MET A 227 -0.39 28.13 -7.45
N LEU A 228 -0.97 29.00 -6.64
CA LEU A 228 -0.70 30.44 -6.64
C LEU A 228 0.09 30.82 -5.39
N GLY A 229 0.99 31.82 -5.52
CA GLY A 229 1.76 32.33 -4.41
C GLY A 229 2.99 33.12 -4.87
N GLU A 230 3.62 33.82 -3.94
CA GLU A 230 4.84 34.56 -4.18
C GLU A 230 6.07 33.79 -3.68
N GLY A 231 7.17 33.83 -4.46
CA GLY A 231 8.41 33.12 -4.11
C GLY A 231 8.24 31.60 -4.11
N GLU A 232 8.74 30.95 -3.06
CA GLU A 232 8.81 29.49 -2.94
C GLU A 232 7.60 28.86 -2.22
N ARG A 233 6.59 29.64 -1.83
CA ARG A 233 5.43 29.12 -1.12
C ARG A 233 4.13 29.31 -1.89
N VAL A 234 3.29 28.27 -1.88
CA VAL A 234 1.89 28.35 -2.29
C VAL A 234 1.11 29.04 -1.17
N THR A 235 0.24 29.97 -1.52
CA THR A 235 -0.68 30.66 -0.61
C THR A 235 -2.14 30.48 -0.97
N HIS A 236 -2.42 30.07 -2.22
CA HIS A 236 -3.75 29.75 -2.73
C HIS A 236 -3.65 28.63 -3.77
N VAL A 237 -4.73 27.90 -3.91
CA VAL A 237 -4.94 26.98 -5.04
C VAL A 237 -6.11 27.48 -5.86
N ARG A 238 -5.99 27.43 -7.19
CA ARG A 238 -7.12 27.67 -8.11
C ARG A 238 -7.79 26.38 -8.44
N LEU A 239 -9.08 26.33 -8.25
CA LEU A 239 -9.89 25.16 -8.51
C LEU A 239 -10.42 25.13 -9.95
N THR A 240 -10.92 23.97 -10.39
CA THR A 240 -11.43 23.75 -11.75
C THR A 240 -12.65 24.58 -12.10
N ASP A 241 -13.38 25.15 -11.12
CA ASP A 241 -14.48 26.08 -11.32
C ASP A 241 -14.03 27.56 -11.43
N GLY A 242 -12.72 27.81 -11.28
CA GLY A 242 -12.09 29.12 -11.35
C GLY A 242 -12.04 29.86 -10.01
N SER A 243 -12.53 29.30 -8.92
CA SER A 243 -12.40 29.88 -7.58
C SER A 243 -10.97 29.68 -7.03
N ASP A 244 -10.54 30.59 -6.16
CA ASP A 244 -9.27 30.51 -5.46
C ASP A 244 -9.52 30.20 -3.97
N GLU A 245 -8.84 29.16 -3.45
CA GLU A 245 -8.88 28.80 -2.03
C GLU A 245 -7.52 29.07 -1.38
N ALA A 246 -7.55 29.75 -0.23
CA ALA A 246 -6.35 30.02 0.54
C ALA A 246 -5.80 28.75 1.19
N CYS A 247 -4.49 28.60 1.20
CA CYS A 247 -3.82 27.47 1.87
C CYS A 247 -2.43 27.88 2.40
N ASP A 248 -2.01 27.18 3.45
CA ASP A 248 -0.69 27.31 4.05
C ASP A 248 0.24 26.17 3.62
N MET A 249 -0.35 25.02 3.26
CA MET A 249 0.35 23.82 2.81
C MET A 249 -0.52 23.01 1.85
N VAL A 250 0.12 22.25 0.96
CA VAL A 250 -0.57 21.35 0.01
C VAL A 250 0.02 19.96 0.10
N ILE A 251 -0.85 18.93 0.17
CA ILE A 251 -0.49 17.52 -0.01
C ILE A 251 -1.00 17.04 -1.37
N VAL A 252 -0.12 16.40 -2.15
CA VAL A 252 -0.48 15.79 -3.44
C VAL A 252 -0.55 14.28 -3.27
N ALA A 253 -1.78 13.73 -3.27
CA ALA A 253 -2.08 12.33 -2.99
C ALA A 253 -3.03 11.71 -4.03
N VAL A 254 -2.81 11.97 -5.31
CA VAL A 254 -3.68 11.55 -6.43
C VAL A 254 -3.36 10.14 -6.96
N GLY A 255 -2.66 9.35 -6.18
CA GLY A 255 -2.33 7.96 -6.45
C GLY A 255 -0.84 7.70 -6.63
N VAL A 256 -0.51 6.45 -6.92
CA VAL A 256 0.85 5.95 -7.08
C VAL A 256 1.03 5.26 -8.42
N ARG A 257 2.29 5.12 -8.85
CA ARG A 257 2.69 4.33 -10.02
C ARG A 257 3.75 3.31 -9.63
N PRO A 258 3.75 2.12 -10.20
CA PRO A 258 4.83 1.15 -10.03
C PRO A 258 6.21 1.78 -10.30
N ALA A 259 7.16 1.57 -9.40
CA ALA A 259 8.54 2.05 -9.52
C ALA A 259 9.35 1.15 -10.46
N SER A 260 8.89 1.01 -11.70
CA SER A 260 9.39 0.05 -12.71
C SER A 260 10.50 0.61 -13.62
N LYS A 261 10.87 1.89 -13.47
CA LYS A 261 11.83 2.57 -14.35
C LYS A 261 13.15 1.82 -14.53
N LEU A 262 13.68 1.26 -13.45
CA LEU A 262 14.93 0.48 -13.47
C LEU A 262 14.81 -0.74 -14.39
N ALA A 263 13.75 -1.53 -14.21
CA ALA A 263 13.50 -2.75 -14.99
C ALA A 263 13.19 -2.44 -16.45
N VAL A 264 12.33 -1.46 -16.71
CA VAL A 264 11.96 -1.03 -18.08
C VAL A 264 13.18 -0.48 -18.82
N GLY A 265 14.06 0.25 -18.11
CA GLY A 265 15.34 0.70 -18.66
C GLY A 265 16.27 -0.43 -19.08
N ALA A 266 16.13 -1.60 -18.44
CA ALA A 266 16.84 -2.84 -18.79
C ALA A 266 16.10 -3.70 -19.84
N GLY A 267 14.92 -3.28 -20.30
CA GLY A 267 14.12 -3.98 -21.30
C GLY A 267 13.05 -4.93 -20.76
N ALA A 268 12.67 -4.83 -19.49
CA ALA A 268 11.58 -5.63 -18.93
C ALA A 268 10.23 -5.27 -19.54
N GLU A 269 9.37 -6.28 -19.72
CA GLU A 269 7.99 -6.09 -20.17
C GLU A 269 7.14 -5.46 -19.06
N GLN A 270 6.34 -4.47 -19.46
CA GLN A 270 5.45 -3.74 -18.56
C GLN A 270 4.07 -3.55 -19.16
N GLY A 271 3.04 -3.78 -18.38
CA GLY A 271 1.69 -3.32 -18.59
C GLY A 271 1.37 -2.14 -17.68
N ARG A 272 0.43 -2.32 -16.74
CA ARG A 272 0.17 -1.36 -15.65
C ARG A 272 1.20 -1.45 -14.51
N GLY A 273 1.88 -2.60 -14.38
CA GLY A 273 3.04 -2.89 -13.55
C GLY A 273 3.98 -3.81 -14.32
N LEU A 274 5.06 -4.31 -13.70
CA LEU A 274 5.93 -5.30 -14.34
C LEU A 274 5.15 -6.59 -14.55
N ILE A 275 5.29 -7.16 -15.76
CA ILE A 275 4.70 -8.44 -16.12
C ILE A 275 5.64 -9.54 -15.63
N CYS A 276 5.10 -10.44 -14.81
CA CYS A 276 5.84 -11.57 -14.24
C CYS A 276 5.17 -12.89 -14.58
N GLY A 277 5.97 -13.95 -14.66
CA GLY A 277 5.47 -15.31 -14.68
C GLY A 277 4.90 -15.75 -13.31
N PRO A 278 4.32 -16.94 -13.22
CA PRO A 278 3.77 -17.47 -11.96
C PRO A 278 4.86 -17.73 -10.90
N ASP A 279 6.11 -17.75 -11.30
CA ASP A 279 7.30 -17.81 -10.42
C ASP A 279 7.80 -16.43 -9.98
N LEU A 280 7.11 -15.36 -10.39
CA LEU A 280 7.47 -13.96 -10.22
C LEU A 280 8.77 -13.54 -10.95
N GLN A 281 9.27 -14.35 -11.90
CA GLN A 281 10.34 -13.92 -12.79
C GLN A 281 9.77 -12.95 -13.84
N THR A 282 10.50 -11.88 -14.10
CA THR A 282 10.18 -10.90 -15.14
C THR A 282 10.57 -11.46 -16.53
N SER A 283 10.38 -10.69 -17.60
CA SER A 283 10.89 -11.05 -18.93
C SER A 283 12.43 -11.03 -19.02
N LEU A 284 13.13 -10.52 -18.00
CA LEU A 284 14.59 -10.51 -17.92
C LEU A 284 15.11 -11.79 -17.25
N PRO A 285 16.23 -12.39 -17.73
CA PRO A 285 16.80 -13.58 -17.13
C PRO A 285 17.27 -13.30 -15.70
N ASP A 286 16.95 -14.21 -14.77
CA ASP A 286 17.35 -14.17 -13.35
C ASP A 286 16.94 -12.89 -12.61
N VAL A 287 15.97 -12.14 -13.15
CA VAL A 287 15.38 -10.95 -12.53
C VAL A 287 13.92 -11.23 -12.17
N TYR A 288 13.61 -11.14 -10.89
CA TYR A 288 12.30 -11.34 -10.28
C TYR A 288 11.71 -10.01 -9.83
N ALA A 289 10.41 -9.94 -9.63
CA ALA A 289 9.78 -8.76 -9.06
C ALA A 289 8.67 -9.13 -8.07
N ALA A 290 8.46 -8.30 -7.04
CA ALA A 290 7.44 -8.53 -6.02
C ALA A 290 6.93 -7.21 -5.41
N GLY A 291 5.67 -7.21 -4.99
CA GLY A 291 4.98 -6.07 -4.38
C GLY A 291 4.44 -5.09 -5.42
N ASP A 292 4.26 -3.82 -5.04
CA ASP A 292 3.55 -2.79 -5.80
C ASP A 292 4.14 -2.50 -7.19
N VAL A 293 5.36 -2.93 -7.46
CA VAL A 293 6.01 -2.80 -8.76
C VAL A 293 5.41 -3.72 -9.81
N THR A 294 4.75 -4.83 -9.40
CA THR A 294 4.15 -5.83 -10.28
C THR A 294 2.71 -5.51 -10.65
N GLN A 295 2.25 -6.04 -11.77
CA GLN A 295 0.83 -6.27 -11.99
C GLN A 295 0.45 -7.70 -11.59
N VAL A 296 -0.77 -7.87 -11.14
CA VAL A 296 -1.31 -9.10 -10.58
C VAL A 296 -2.64 -9.39 -11.25
N THR A 297 -2.92 -10.65 -11.52
CA THR A 297 -4.26 -11.08 -11.92
C THR A 297 -5.22 -10.96 -10.73
N ASP A 298 -6.26 -10.13 -10.85
CA ASP A 298 -7.35 -10.12 -9.89
C ASP A 298 -8.17 -11.41 -10.05
N THR A 299 -8.20 -12.24 -9.03
CA THR A 299 -8.83 -13.57 -9.10
C THR A 299 -10.35 -13.52 -9.21
N LEU A 300 -10.98 -12.36 -8.94
CA LEU A 300 -12.43 -12.21 -8.97
C LEU A 300 -12.98 -11.80 -10.33
N ASP A 301 -12.22 -11.00 -11.09
CA ASP A 301 -12.66 -10.49 -12.39
C ASP A 301 -11.69 -10.77 -13.55
N GLY A 302 -10.53 -11.37 -13.24
CA GLY A 302 -9.49 -11.68 -14.23
C GLY A 302 -8.73 -10.47 -14.76
N SER A 303 -8.92 -9.28 -14.20
CA SER A 303 -8.24 -8.07 -14.64
C SER A 303 -6.77 -8.05 -14.19
N GLU A 304 -5.91 -7.53 -15.06
CA GLU A 304 -4.49 -7.34 -14.76
C GLU A 304 -4.23 -5.93 -14.25
N ARG A 305 -3.80 -5.80 -12.97
CA ARG A 305 -3.56 -4.50 -12.34
C ARG A 305 -2.59 -4.60 -11.17
N PRO A 306 -1.89 -3.50 -10.81
CA PRO A 306 -1.19 -3.45 -9.53
C PRO A 306 -2.17 -3.57 -8.37
N LEU A 307 -1.82 -4.42 -7.40
CA LEU A 307 -2.49 -4.52 -6.10
C LEU A 307 -1.51 -4.06 -5.02
N ALA A 308 -1.44 -2.74 -4.82
CA ALA A 308 -0.55 -2.10 -3.87
C ALA A 308 -1.04 -2.30 -2.42
N LEU A 309 -0.88 -3.53 -1.91
CA LEU A 309 -1.33 -3.98 -0.61
C LEU A 309 -0.21 -4.69 0.14
N TRP A 310 -0.03 -4.36 1.40
CA TRP A 310 1.01 -4.95 2.25
C TRP A 310 0.96 -6.49 2.29
N PRO A 311 -0.20 -7.14 2.51
CA PRO A 311 -0.28 -8.62 2.49
C PRO A 311 0.12 -9.23 1.15
N ASN A 312 -0.25 -8.58 0.03
CA ASN A 312 0.13 -9.05 -1.30
C ASN A 312 1.65 -8.94 -1.52
N ALA A 313 2.27 -7.84 -1.09
CA ALA A 313 3.71 -7.66 -1.17
C ALA A 313 4.48 -8.72 -0.35
N VAL A 314 4.01 -9.04 0.86
CA VAL A 314 4.56 -10.12 1.71
C VAL A 314 4.41 -11.47 1.01
N ARG A 315 3.23 -11.79 0.48
CA ARG A 315 2.97 -13.04 -0.24
C ARG A 315 3.90 -13.20 -1.44
N GLN A 316 3.99 -12.19 -2.28
CA GLN A 316 4.85 -12.21 -3.47
C GLN A 316 6.33 -12.26 -3.10
N GLY A 317 6.78 -11.52 -2.08
CA GLY A 317 8.17 -11.59 -1.59
C GLY A 317 8.57 -13.00 -1.20
N ARG A 318 7.67 -13.74 -0.52
CA ARG A 318 7.87 -15.15 -0.17
C ARG A 318 7.94 -16.05 -1.41
N ILE A 319 7.00 -15.91 -2.33
CA ILE A 319 6.94 -16.74 -3.55
C ILE A 319 8.21 -16.52 -4.39
N ALA A 320 8.59 -15.27 -4.64
CA ALA A 320 9.80 -14.93 -5.38
C ALA A 320 11.06 -15.55 -4.73
N ALA A 321 11.18 -15.44 -3.41
CA ALA A 321 12.31 -16.02 -2.66
C ALA A 321 12.41 -17.53 -2.83
N MET A 322 11.30 -18.26 -2.75
CA MET A 322 11.27 -19.71 -2.92
C MET A 322 11.70 -20.13 -4.34
N HIS A 323 11.25 -19.42 -5.37
CA HIS A 323 11.66 -19.68 -6.75
C HIS A 323 13.11 -19.26 -7.02
N MET A 324 13.56 -18.14 -6.47
CA MET A 324 14.97 -17.72 -6.54
C MET A 324 15.90 -18.75 -5.89
N ALA A 325 15.51 -19.30 -4.75
CA ALA A 325 16.28 -20.34 -4.05
C ALA A 325 16.17 -21.73 -4.70
N GLY A 326 15.29 -21.92 -5.68
CA GLY A 326 15.06 -23.21 -6.33
C GLY A 326 14.42 -24.24 -5.40
N VAL A 327 13.56 -23.82 -4.47
CA VAL A 327 12.90 -24.70 -3.52
C VAL A 327 11.96 -25.67 -4.26
N PRO A 328 12.14 -26.99 -4.10
CA PRO A 328 11.26 -27.95 -4.75
C PRO A 328 9.80 -27.80 -4.28
N GLY A 329 8.85 -27.71 -5.23
CA GLY A 329 7.43 -27.56 -4.92
C GLY A 329 7.04 -26.15 -4.49
N ALA A 330 7.85 -25.13 -4.79
CA ALA A 330 7.48 -23.74 -4.62
C ALA A 330 6.13 -23.44 -5.30
N LEU A 331 5.20 -22.85 -4.57
CA LEU A 331 3.87 -22.52 -5.09
C LEU A 331 3.95 -21.34 -6.06
N PRO A 332 3.15 -21.36 -7.14
CA PRO A 332 3.07 -20.24 -8.07
C PRO A 332 2.32 -19.06 -7.46
N ASP A 333 2.49 -17.88 -8.06
CA ASP A 333 1.58 -16.74 -7.86
C ASP A 333 0.33 -16.96 -8.72
N GLU A 334 -0.78 -17.27 -8.06
CA GLU A 334 -2.09 -17.48 -8.70
C GLU A 334 -2.93 -16.20 -8.79
N GLY A 335 -2.34 -15.06 -8.44
CA GLY A 335 -3.06 -13.81 -8.34
C GLY A 335 -3.58 -13.53 -6.93
N SER A 336 -4.40 -12.48 -6.81
CA SER A 336 -4.99 -12.04 -5.54
C SER A 336 -6.20 -11.14 -5.82
N PHE A 337 -6.89 -10.73 -4.76
CA PHE A 337 -7.93 -9.70 -4.82
C PHE A 337 -7.71 -8.65 -3.72
N ALA A 338 -8.40 -7.51 -3.84
CA ALA A 338 -8.23 -6.42 -2.89
C ALA A 338 -8.82 -6.78 -1.52
N VAL A 339 -8.04 -6.54 -0.45
CA VAL A 339 -8.47 -6.59 0.95
C VAL A 339 -7.92 -5.36 1.65
N ASN A 340 -8.80 -4.52 2.17
CA ASN A 340 -8.40 -3.29 2.86
C ASN A 340 -8.96 -3.27 4.28
N ALA A 341 -8.14 -2.83 5.22
CA ALA A 341 -8.50 -2.50 6.58
C ALA A 341 -7.89 -1.15 6.90
N VAL A 342 -8.70 -0.16 7.17
CA VAL A 342 -8.25 1.20 7.46
C VAL A 342 -9.15 1.82 8.52
N ASP A 343 -8.55 2.58 9.42
CA ASP A 343 -9.25 3.37 10.42
C ASP A 343 -9.08 4.86 10.10
N PHE A 344 -10.11 5.65 10.32
CA PHE A 344 -10.08 7.11 10.33
C PHE A 344 -10.69 7.57 11.65
N PHE A 345 -9.88 8.17 12.54
CA PHE A 345 -10.31 8.47 13.90
C PHE A 345 -10.85 7.21 14.61
N ASP A 346 -12.16 7.20 14.92
CA ASP A 346 -12.86 6.03 15.48
C ASP A 346 -13.67 5.26 14.43
N ILE A 347 -13.51 5.60 13.13
CA ILE A 347 -14.23 4.97 12.03
C ILE A 347 -13.42 3.79 11.51
N THR A 348 -13.95 2.58 11.66
CA THR A 348 -13.33 1.36 11.11
C THR A 348 -13.94 1.01 9.75
N LEU A 349 -13.11 0.92 8.71
CA LEU A 349 -13.51 0.55 7.36
C LEU A 349 -12.79 -0.72 6.91
N LEU A 350 -13.55 -1.79 6.69
CA LEU A 350 -13.07 -3.06 6.15
C LEU A 350 -13.74 -3.35 4.81
N THR A 351 -12.93 -3.63 3.79
CA THR A 351 -13.47 -3.94 2.45
C THR A 351 -12.70 -5.08 1.80
N SER A 352 -13.40 -5.84 0.98
CA SER A 352 -12.76 -6.90 0.21
C SER A 352 -13.49 -7.15 -1.10
N GLY A 353 -12.74 -7.54 -2.12
CA GLY A 353 -13.22 -7.98 -3.42
C GLY A 353 -13.90 -6.89 -4.26
N ILE A 354 -14.95 -7.27 -5.00
CA ILE A 354 -15.69 -6.39 -5.91
C ILE A 354 -16.70 -5.58 -5.12
N ILE A 355 -16.38 -4.35 -4.76
CA ILE A 355 -17.26 -3.47 -3.97
C ILE A 355 -18.13 -2.55 -4.83
N ASN A 356 -17.69 -2.26 -6.06
CA ASN A 356 -18.42 -1.43 -7.04
C ASN A 356 -18.66 -2.27 -8.31
N PRO A 357 -19.64 -3.20 -8.30
CA PRO A 357 -19.92 -4.04 -9.45
C PRO A 357 -20.44 -3.19 -10.63
N PRO A 358 -20.18 -3.60 -11.89
CA PRO A 358 -20.77 -2.97 -13.06
C PRO A 358 -22.31 -3.00 -13.00
N VAL A 359 -22.95 -1.90 -13.44
CA VAL A 359 -24.43 -1.76 -13.39
C VAL A 359 -25.10 -2.82 -14.26
N ASP A 360 -24.50 -3.21 -15.38
CA ASP A 360 -25.04 -4.17 -16.33
C ASP A 360 -24.62 -5.63 -15.98
N GLY A 361 -23.95 -5.84 -14.83
CA GLY A 361 -23.53 -7.14 -14.36
C GLY A 361 -24.64 -7.89 -13.60
N ASP A 362 -24.59 -9.23 -13.64
CA ASP A 362 -25.50 -10.07 -12.84
C ASP A 362 -24.98 -10.19 -11.40
N PHE A 363 -25.25 -9.15 -10.60
CA PHE A 363 -24.87 -9.06 -9.19
C PHE A 363 -26.10 -8.84 -8.30
N ASP A 364 -26.20 -9.60 -7.23
CA ASP A 364 -27.12 -9.29 -6.13
C ASP A 364 -26.38 -8.41 -5.11
N VAL A 365 -26.87 -7.18 -4.90
CA VAL A 365 -26.23 -6.20 -4.01
C VAL A 365 -27.19 -5.90 -2.86
N ARG A 366 -26.71 -6.10 -1.63
CA ARG A 366 -27.43 -5.77 -0.40
C ARG A 366 -26.71 -4.65 0.31
N VAL A 367 -27.45 -3.61 0.70
CA VAL A 367 -26.92 -2.44 1.39
C VAL A 367 -27.79 -2.15 2.61
N GLU A 368 -27.15 -1.88 3.72
CA GLU A 368 -27.75 -1.42 4.96
C GLU A 368 -27.04 -0.14 5.41
N VAL A 369 -27.79 0.89 5.73
CA VAL A 369 -27.26 2.17 6.20
C VAL A 369 -27.98 2.55 7.48
N GLU A 370 -27.26 2.66 8.58
CA GLU A 370 -27.81 3.10 9.87
C GLU A 370 -26.85 4.13 10.48
N ASP A 371 -27.34 5.36 10.69
CA ASP A 371 -26.58 6.48 11.28
C ASP A 371 -25.13 6.59 10.79
N ASP A 372 -24.17 6.01 11.53
CA ASP A 372 -22.73 5.98 11.26
C ASP A 372 -22.21 4.62 10.76
N GLU A 373 -23.10 3.67 10.54
CA GLU A 373 -22.79 2.34 9.99
C GLU A 373 -23.17 2.26 8.50
N TYR A 374 -22.33 1.58 7.73
CA TYR A 374 -22.61 1.21 6.35
C TYR A 374 -22.14 -0.21 6.08
N VAL A 375 -23.06 -1.06 5.66
CA VAL A 375 -22.77 -2.45 5.31
C VAL A 375 -23.23 -2.72 3.89
N LYS A 376 -22.35 -3.33 3.10
CA LYS A 376 -22.64 -3.76 1.75
C LYS A 376 -22.11 -5.15 1.50
N PHE A 377 -22.93 -6.01 0.91
CA PHE A 377 -22.53 -7.30 0.38
C PHE A 377 -22.82 -7.36 -1.11
N VAL A 378 -21.85 -7.86 -1.87
CA VAL A 378 -21.96 -8.05 -3.32
C VAL A 378 -21.84 -9.54 -3.61
N MET A 379 -22.86 -10.12 -4.24
CA MET A 379 -22.93 -11.53 -4.58
C MET A 379 -23.02 -11.70 -6.10
N ARG A 380 -22.41 -12.78 -6.60
CA ARG A 380 -22.48 -13.23 -7.99
C ARG A 380 -22.55 -14.75 -8.01
N ASP A 381 -23.48 -15.33 -8.80
CA ASP A 381 -23.67 -16.78 -8.91
C ASP A 381 -23.87 -17.48 -7.56
N GLY A 382 -24.56 -16.83 -6.63
CA GLY A 382 -24.81 -17.37 -5.28
C GLY A 382 -23.58 -17.43 -4.37
N LYS A 383 -22.50 -16.72 -4.69
CA LYS A 383 -21.27 -16.59 -3.88
C LYS A 383 -21.04 -15.13 -3.50
N LEU A 384 -20.47 -14.91 -2.31
CA LEU A 384 -19.98 -13.58 -1.93
C LEU A 384 -18.74 -13.26 -2.75
N VAL A 385 -18.71 -12.09 -3.42
CA VAL A 385 -17.58 -11.62 -4.22
C VAL A 385 -17.05 -10.26 -3.76
N GLY A 386 -17.73 -9.61 -2.82
CA GLY A 386 -17.25 -8.37 -2.24
C GLY A 386 -18.07 -7.93 -1.04
N TYR A 387 -17.45 -7.14 -0.17
CA TYR A 387 -18.14 -6.49 0.96
C TYR A 387 -17.51 -5.16 1.34
N VAL A 388 -18.32 -4.31 1.96
CA VAL A 388 -17.91 -3.10 2.68
C VAL A 388 -18.52 -3.16 4.08
N LEU A 389 -17.70 -2.97 5.09
CA LEU A 389 -18.13 -2.89 6.50
C LEU A 389 -17.56 -1.58 7.07
N LEU A 390 -18.42 -0.61 7.32
CA LEU A 390 -18.08 0.65 7.97
C LEU A 390 -18.68 0.63 9.37
N ASN A 391 -17.86 0.76 10.41
CA ASN A 391 -18.20 0.67 11.84
C ASN A 391 -18.87 -0.64 12.28
N ARG A 392 -18.81 -1.68 11.44
CA ARG A 392 -19.29 -3.04 11.73
C ARG A 392 -18.25 -4.09 11.35
N PRO A 393 -17.12 -4.18 12.09
CA PRO A 393 -15.98 -5.04 11.73
C PRO A 393 -16.24 -6.56 11.92
N ASP A 394 -17.39 -6.91 12.48
CA ASP A 394 -17.70 -8.29 12.84
C ASP A 394 -17.63 -9.23 11.62
N ASN A 395 -16.96 -10.36 11.82
CA ASN A 395 -16.83 -11.44 10.84
C ASN A 395 -16.14 -11.10 9.50
N ALA A 396 -15.47 -9.94 9.36
CA ALA A 396 -14.79 -9.55 8.14
C ALA A 396 -13.84 -10.65 7.61
N GLY A 397 -13.06 -11.29 8.52
CA GLY A 397 -12.19 -12.40 8.15
C GLY A 397 -12.93 -13.63 7.63
N MET A 398 -14.15 -13.89 8.11
CA MET A 398 -14.98 -14.98 7.60
C MET A 398 -15.52 -14.64 6.19
N TYR A 399 -15.97 -13.41 5.96
CA TYR A 399 -16.40 -12.96 4.64
C TYR A 399 -15.25 -12.99 3.62
N THR A 400 -14.05 -12.58 4.03
CA THR A 400 -12.85 -12.69 3.18
C THR A 400 -12.56 -14.16 2.82
N ALA A 401 -12.61 -15.08 3.79
CA ALA A 401 -12.43 -16.51 3.53
C ALA A 401 -13.52 -17.11 2.63
N MET A 402 -14.77 -16.61 2.74
CA MET A 402 -15.85 -17.02 1.83
C MET A 402 -15.58 -16.60 0.39
N ILE A 403 -15.04 -15.40 0.19
CA ILE A 403 -14.64 -14.90 -1.14
C ILE A 403 -13.50 -15.77 -1.67
N GLU A 404 -12.43 -15.95 -0.89
CA GLU A 404 -11.22 -16.68 -1.27
C GLU A 404 -11.50 -18.14 -1.66
N HIS A 405 -12.41 -18.78 -0.93
CA HIS A 405 -12.75 -20.20 -1.14
C HIS A 405 -14.06 -20.41 -1.91
N GLU A 406 -14.62 -19.36 -2.49
CA GLU A 406 -15.84 -19.39 -3.30
C GLU A 406 -17.02 -20.12 -2.62
N VAL A 407 -17.24 -19.86 -1.32
CA VAL A 407 -18.26 -20.56 -0.53
C VAL A 407 -19.67 -20.17 -0.98
N PRO A 408 -20.54 -21.14 -1.38
CA PRO A 408 -21.90 -20.83 -1.77
C PRO A 408 -22.71 -20.28 -0.59
N VAL A 409 -23.40 -19.15 -0.76
CA VAL A 409 -24.27 -18.54 0.26
C VAL A 409 -25.37 -19.48 0.70
N ALA A 410 -25.92 -20.30 -0.21
CA ALA A 410 -26.91 -21.32 0.10
C ALA A 410 -26.45 -22.40 1.09
N SER A 411 -25.16 -22.52 1.36
CA SER A 411 -24.59 -23.40 2.37
C SER A 411 -24.65 -22.84 3.79
N LEU A 412 -25.04 -21.57 3.94
CA LEU A 412 -25.15 -20.87 5.23
C LEU A 412 -26.59 -20.89 5.73
N ALA A 413 -26.79 -20.52 7.01
CA ALA A 413 -28.13 -20.29 7.54
C ALA A 413 -28.80 -19.13 6.76
N ALA A 414 -30.13 -19.26 6.57
CA ALA A 414 -30.90 -18.35 5.72
C ALA A 414 -30.83 -16.85 6.15
N ASP A 415 -30.56 -16.64 7.43
CA ASP A 415 -30.47 -15.31 8.08
C ASP A 415 -29.01 -14.82 8.31
N THR A 416 -28.02 -15.49 7.71
CA THR A 416 -26.60 -15.21 7.97
C THR A 416 -26.20 -13.75 7.64
N PHE A 417 -26.85 -13.14 6.65
CA PHE A 417 -26.60 -11.75 6.26
C PHE A 417 -27.66 -10.76 6.79
N ASP A 418 -28.66 -11.25 7.54
CA ASP A 418 -29.70 -10.41 8.14
C ASP A 418 -29.38 -10.05 9.61
N ARG A 419 -28.34 -10.63 10.18
CA ARG A 419 -27.85 -10.39 11.53
C ARG A 419 -26.33 -10.56 11.57
N ILE A 420 -25.68 -10.17 12.67
CA ILE A 420 -24.26 -10.51 12.89
C ILE A 420 -24.12 -12.03 12.93
N PRO A 421 -23.46 -12.67 11.94
CA PRO A 421 -23.33 -14.11 11.92
C PRO A 421 -22.43 -14.59 13.05
N LEU A 422 -22.77 -15.72 13.63
CA LEU A 422 -21.93 -16.40 14.61
C LEU A 422 -21.04 -17.43 13.90
N ASN A 423 -19.94 -17.83 14.52
CA ASN A 423 -19.04 -18.85 13.97
C ASN A 423 -19.74 -20.18 13.64
N ILE A 424 -20.87 -20.47 14.30
CA ILE A 424 -21.67 -21.67 14.07
C ILE A 424 -22.47 -21.60 12.76
N ASP A 425 -22.73 -20.42 12.23
CA ASP A 425 -23.48 -20.22 11.00
C ASP A 425 -22.65 -20.55 9.76
N PHE A 426 -21.33 -20.65 9.91
CA PHE A 426 -20.41 -20.98 8.83
C PHE A 426 -20.12 -22.50 8.79
N PRO A 427 -20.01 -23.10 7.59
CA PRO A 427 -19.59 -24.47 7.45
C PRO A 427 -18.27 -24.73 8.20
N GLN A 428 -18.16 -25.87 8.90
CA GLN A 428 -16.95 -26.20 9.66
C GLN A 428 -15.67 -26.20 8.81
N GLY A 429 -15.79 -26.40 7.49
CA GLY A 429 -14.73 -26.29 6.53
C GLY A 429 -14.17 -24.86 6.46
N VAL A 430 -15.02 -23.85 6.34
CA VAL A 430 -14.63 -22.43 6.26
C VAL A 430 -13.94 -21.98 7.55
N ALA A 431 -14.50 -22.34 8.70
CA ALA A 431 -13.89 -22.02 9.99
C ALA A 431 -12.51 -22.71 10.21
N ARG A 432 -12.26 -23.85 9.55
CA ARG A 432 -10.94 -24.53 9.58
C ARG A 432 -9.96 -23.94 8.57
N MET A 433 -10.42 -23.51 7.40
CA MET A 433 -9.60 -22.91 6.35
C MET A 433 -8.95 -21.61 6.84
N HIS A 434 -9.68 -20.79 7.59
CA HIS A 434 -9.15 -19.55 8.19
C HIS A 434 -8.00 -19.79 9.19
N ARG A 435 -7.84 -21.03 9.70
CA ARG A 435 -6.72 -21.44 10.57
C ARG A 435 -5.56 -22.09 9.81
N GLY A 436 -5.68 -22.29 8.51
CA GLY A 436 -4.83 -23.19 7.74
C GLY A 436 -3.77 -22.54 6.85
N TYR A 437 -3.59 -21.24 6.89
CA TYR A 437 -2.40 -20.65 6.27
C TYR A 437 -1.16 -21.05 7.08
N PRO A 438 -0.16 -21.73 6.47
CA PRO A 438 1.09 -21.99 7.16
C PRO A 438 1.76 -20.68 7.51
N SER A 439 1.61 -20.25 8.75
CA SER A 439 2.15 -18.98 9.27
C SER A 439 3.63 -19.07 9.59
N THR A 440 4.20 -20.27 9.58
CA THR A 440 5.60 -20.51 9.96
C THR A 440 6.29 -21.49 9.01
N LEU A 441 7.62 -21.37 8.89
CA LEU A 441 8.49 -22.29 8.15
C LEU A 441 8.32 -23.76 8.59
N ASN A 442 7.93 -23.99 9.85
CA ASN A 442 7.68 -25.34 10.40
C ASN A 442 6.48 -26.06 9.75
N GLU A 443 5.44 -25.32 9.35
CA GLU A 443 4.25 -25.86 8.68
C GLU A 443 4.51 -26.23 7.22
N LEU A 444 5.58 -25.68 6.63
CA LEU A 444 6.08 -26.05 5.31
C LEU A 444 7.02 -27.27 5.33
N GLY A 445 7.12 -27.96 6.48
CA GLY A 445 8.02 -29.12 6.64
C GLY A 445 9.49 -28.75 6.88
N TRP A 446 9.75 -27.48 7.18
CA TRP A 446 11.07 -26.99 7.54
C TRP A 446 11.21 -27.05 9.07
N SER A 447 11.68 -28.19 9.58
CA SER A 447 12.03 -28.30 10.99
C SER A 447 13.15 -27.31 11.30
N LYS A 448 13.01 -26.56 12.40
CA LYS A 448 14.19 -25.93 13.04
C LYS A 448 15.26 -26.99 13.19
N ALA A 449 16.48 -26.69 12.76
CA ALA A 449 17.62 -27.45 13.21
C ALA A 449 17.55 -27.50 14.74
N GLU A 450 17.52 -28.72 15.30
CA GLU A 450 17.49 -28.97 16.73
C GLU A 450 18.66 -28.21 17.37
N GLY A 451 18.41 -27.21 18.17
CA GLY A 451 19.44 -26.54 18.96
C GLY A 451 19.26 -25.05 19.23
N GLU A 452 18.06 -24.56 19.54
CA GLU A 452 17.92 -23.30 20.30
C GLU A 452 16.71 -23.40 21.24
N GLU A 453 16.99 -23.62 22.53
CA GLU A 453 16.09 -23.33 23.67
C GLU A 453 16.02 -21.83 23.92
#